data_03e9655341f87f419acc2034db9d5f75
#
_entry.id   03e9655341f87f419acc2034db9d5f75
#
_cell.length_a   1.000
_cell.length_b   1.000
_cell.length_c   1.000
_cell.angle_alpha   90.00
_cell.angle_beta   90.00
_cell.angle_gamma   90.00
#
_symmetry.space_group_name_H-M   'P 1'
#
loop_
_entity.id
_entity.type
_entity.pdbx_description
1 polymer ?
#
loop_
_entity_poly.entity_id
_entity_poly.type
_entity_poly.pdbx_seq_one_letter_code
_entity_poly.pdbx_strand_id
1 'polypeptide(L)'
;MLKGFGVAPIATALVGLGVVVFASHVRAGGDKVAFPEGFDKGVLYTTVDRADNKQYRELYTSQAAVDAAKKGQPMPDGTVVTLVQYKAKLGADGNPEKDANGRFIKTDILAYTVMEKRKGWGTEYPDNIRNGEWEYQAFTAAKQPNPNAKLTACFECHKPLPQASDYLFSYGKMAGK
;
A
#
# COMPACT_ATOMS: atom_id res chain seq x y z
N MET A 1 -14.84 78.07 -41.48
CA MET A 1 -14.78 76.67 -41.77
C MET A 1 -13.66 76.06 -40.95
N LEU A 2 -13.98 75.55 -39.77
CA LEU A 2 -13.00 74.85 -38.93
C LEU A 2 -13.48 73.39 -38.78
N LYS A 3 -12.65 72.44 -39.25
CA LYS A 3 -12.89 70.99 -39.10
C LYS A 3 -12.41 70.51 -37.78
N GLY A 4 -13.33 69.94 -36.99
CA GLY A 4 -13.03 69.30 -35.70
C GLY A 4 -12.39 67.96 -35.90
N PHE A 5 -11.28 67.69 -35.21
CA PHE A 5 -10.63 66.39 -35.08
C PHE A 5 -11.25 65.60 -33.93
N GLY A 6 -11.91 64.51 -34.27
CA GLY A 6 -12.42 63.54 -33.25
C GLY A 6 -11.31 62.67 -32.76
N VAL A 7 -11.12 62.61 -31.43
CA VAL A 7 -10.22 61.72 -30.77
C VAL A 7 -11.01 60.46 -30.39
N ALA A 8 -10.63 59.32 -30.93
CA ALA A 8 -11.21 58.02 -30.55
C ALA A 8 -10.56 57.50 -29.27
N PRO A 9 -11.30 56.87 -28.33
CA PRO A 9 -10.72 56.29 -27.13
C PRO A 9 -10.09 54.95 -27.44
N ILE A 10 -8.85 54.74 -27.00
CA ILE A 10 -8.13 53.48 -27.02
C ILE A 10 -8.66 52.63 -25.88
N ALA A 11 -9.37 51.57 -26.20
CA ALA A 11 -9.80 50.57 -25.20
C ALA A 11 -8.62 49.61 -24.89
N THR A 12 -8.04 49.73 -23.72
CA THR A 12 -6.99 48.83 -23.23
C THR A 12 -7.65 47.54 -22.72
N ALA A 13 -7.52 46.45 -23.48
CA ALA A 13 -7.96 45.13 -23.04
C ALA A 13 -6.93 44.55 -22.08
N LEU A 14 -7.30 44.41 -20.80
CA LEU A 14 -6.55 43.67 -19.77
C LEU A 14 -6.76 42.16 -20.02
N VAL A 15 -5.75 41.49 -20.57
CA VAL A 15 -5.71 40.03 -20.67
C VAL A 15 -5.29 39.51 -19.29
N GLY A 16 -6.27 39.05 -18.51
CA GLY A 16 -6.03 38.36 -17.25
C GLY A 16 -5.41 37.00 -17.54
N LEU A 17 -4.12 36.81 -17.19
CA LEU A 17 -3.46 35.50 -17.18
C LEU A 17 -4.01 34.68 -16.00
N GLY A 18 -5.00 33.84 -16.28
CA GLY A 18 -5.50 32.86 -15.30
C GLY A 18 -4.45 31.79 -15.07
N VAL A 19 -3.81 31.78 -13.88
CA VAL A 19 -2.96 30.69 -13.44
C VAL A 19 -3.84 29.49 -13.12
N VAL A 20 -3.90 28.51 -14.00
CA VAL A 20 -4.55 27.22 -13.74
C VAL A 20 -3.61 26.41 -12.83
N VAL A 21 -3.88 26.42 -11.55
CA VAL A 21 -3.21 25.54 -10.58
C VAL A 21 -3.76 24.13 -10.79
N PHE A 22 -3.00 23.30 -11.48
CA PHE A 22 -3.28 21.87 -11.51
C PHE A 22 -3.01 21.32 -10.12
N ALA A 23 -4.05 21.01 -9.35
CA ALA A 23 -3.94 20.22 -8.14
C ALA A 23 -3.48 18.81 -8.56
N SER A 24 -2.19 18.54 -8.43
CA SER A 24 -1.64 17.20 -8.58
C SER A 24 -2.26 16.35 -7.47
N HIS A 25 -3.20 15.50 -7.82
CA HIS A 25 -3.70 14.47 -6.91
C HIS A 25 -2.55 13.49 -6.70
N VAL A 26 -1.88 13.60 -5.56
CA VAL A 26 -0.88 12.62 -5.14
C VAL A 26 -1.60 11.29 -4.99
N ARG A 27 -1.48 10.43 -5.98
CA ARG A 27 -1.94 9.04 -5.88
C ARG A 27 -0.95 8.31 -5.01
N ALA A 28 -1.41 7.81 -3.86
CA ALA A 28 -0.61 6.95 -3.02
C ALA A 28 -0.22 5.68 -3.78
N GLY A 29 1.07 5.47 -4.01
CA GLY A 29 1.81 4.23 -4.23
C GLY A 29 1.54 3.35 -5.44
N GLY A 30 0.43 3.50 -6.14
CA GLY A 30 -0.10 2.44 -7.00
C GLY A 30 0.69 2.05 -8.25
N ASP A 31 1.63 2.84 -8.70
CA ASP A 31 2.42 2.64 -9.92
C ASP A 31 3.87 2.18 -9.67
N LYS A 32 4.34 2.28 -8.43
CA LYS A 32 5.72 1.93 -8.08
C LYS A 32 5.93 0.45 -7.74
N VAL A 33 4.92 -0.20 -7.14
CA VAL A 33 5.01 -1.57 -6.65
C VAL A 33 4.45 -2.53 -7.69
N ALA A 34 5.32 -3.33 -8.29
CA ALA A 34 4.94 -4.42 -9.18
C ALA A 34 4.51 -5.68 -8.40
N PHE A 35 3.75 -6.59 -9.05
CA PHE A 35 3.48 -7.88 -8.43
C PHE A 35 4.79 -8.67 -8.26
N PRO A 36 5.12 -9.14 -7.04
CA PRO A 36 6.38 -9.81 -6.79
C PRO A 36 6.32 -11.28 -7.23
N GLU A 37 6.60 -11.54 -8.50
CA GLU A 37 6.61 -12.91 -9.01
C GLU A 37 7.59 -13.78 -8.22
N GLY A 38 7.17 -15.01 -7.89
CA GLY A 38 7.98 -15.92 -7.10
C GLY A 38 8.11 -15.59 -5.62
N PHE A 39 7.24 -14.72 -5.07
CA PHE A 39 7.22 -14.39 -3.63
C PHE A 39 7.12 -15.63 -2.74
N ASP A 40 6.46 -16.68 -3.21
CA ASP A 40 6.26 -17.97 -2.55
C ASP A 40 7.53 -18.82 -2.41
N LYS A 41 8.60 -18.45 -3.11
CA LYS A 41 9.96 -19.00 -2.92
C LYS A 41 10.68 -18.35 -1.74
N GLY A 42 10.13 -17.29 -1.18
CA GLY A 42 10.63 -16.63 0.03
C GLY A 42 10.22 -17.38 1.30
N VAL A 43 10.35 -16.70 2.43
CA VAL A 43 10.01 -17.25 3.75
C VAL A 43 8.55 -16.96 4.05
N LEU A 44 7.74 -18.00 4.23
CA LEU A 44 6.44 -17.90 4.91
C LEU A 44 6.71 -17.73 6.40
N TYR A 45 6.73 -16.49 6.89
CA TYR A 45 7.13 -16.21 8.27
C TYR A 45 5.98 -16.17 9.27
N THR A 46 4.74 -15.98 8.81
CA THR A 46 3.56 -16.07 9.67
C THR A 46 2.28 -16.27 8.88
N THR A 47 1.26 -16.77 9.56
CA THR A 47 -0.11 -16.90 9.06
C THR A 47 -1.08 -16.26 10.05
N VAL A 48 -2.23 -15.76 9.57
CA VAL A 48 -3.22 -15.08 10.38
C VAL A 48 -4.63 -15.55 10.02
N ASP A 49 -5.39 -15.98 11.03
CA ASP A 49 -6.82 -16.22 10.90
C ASP A 49 -7.58 -14.93 11.22
N ARG A 50 -8.36 -14.44 10.28
CA ARG A 50 -9.19 -13.24 10.41
C ARG A 50 -10.66 -13.65 10.49
N ALA A 51 -11.15 -13.80 11.72
CA ALA A 51 -12.54 -14.19 11.96
C ALA A 51 -13.54 -13.11 11.51
N ASP A 52 -13.15 -11.84 11.64
CA ASP A 52 -13.97 -10.68 11.28
C ASP A 52 -14.36 -10.64 9.79
N ASN A 53 -13.51 -11.14 8.92
CA ASN A 53 -13.76 -11.18 7.48
C ASN A 53 -13.64 -12.59 6.87
N LYS A 54 -13.58 -13.61 7.72
CA LYS A 54 -13.55 -15.03 7.33
C LYS A 54 -12.42 -15.34 6.33
N GLN A 55 -11.23 -14.85 6.63
CA GLN A 55 -10.04 -15.01 5.81
C GLN A 55 -8.94 -15.77 6.55
N TYR A 56 -8.22 -16.59 5.79
CA TYR A 56 -6.90 -17.08 6.16
C TYR A 56 -5.86 -16.27 5.38
N ARG A 57 -4.77 -15.89 6.03
CA ARG A 57 -3.72 -15.05 5.44
C ARG A 57 -2.36 -15.68 5.62
N GLU A 58 -1.53 -15.58 4.58
CA GLU A 58 -0.13 -15.96 4.58
C GLU A 58 0.73 -14.74 4.30
N LEU A 59 1.82 -14.58 5.05
CA LEU A 59 2.74 -13.47 4.88
C LEU A 59 4.13 -13.97 4.53
N TYR A 60 4.63 -13.50 3.40
CA TYR A 60 5.92 -13.89 2.83
C TYR A 60 6.87 -12.70 2.77
N THR A 61 8.17 -12.98 2.93
CA THR A 61 9.24 -12.00 2.71
C THR A 61 10.56 -12.72 2.41
N SER A 62 11.64 -11.94 2.23
CA SER A 62 12.98 -12.51 2.03
C SER A 62 13.61 -12.97 3.35
N GLN A 63 14.56 -13.91 3.28
CA GLN A 63 15.36 -14.32 4.43
C GLN A 63 16.11 -13.14 5.05
N ALA A 64 16.63 -12.22 4.22
CA ALA A 64 17.33 -11.02 4.71
C ALA A 64 16.44 -10.12 5.58
N ALA A 65 15.15 -10.00 5.24
CA ALA A 65 14.19 -9.24 6.06
C ALA A 65 13.95 -9.93 7.42
N VAL A 66 13.78 -11.26 7.41
CA VAL A 66 13.63 -12.04 8.65
C VAL A 66 14.87 -11.90 9.53
N ASP A 67 16.08 -11.97 8.95
CA ASP A 67 17.33 -11.84 9.70
C ASP A 67 17.51 -10.45 10.28
N ALA A 68 17.11 -9.38 9.57
CA ALA A 68 17.10 -8.02 10.07
C ALA A 68 16.15 -7.86 11.25
N ALA A 69 14.93 -8.40 11.15
CA ALA A 69 13.95 -8.38 12.23
C ALA A 69 14.44 -9.09 13.50
N LYS A 70 15.09 -10.27 13.36
CA LYS A 70 15.68 -11.01 14.48
C LYS A 70 16.78 -10.21 15.19
N LYS A 71 17.48 -9.35 14.47
CA LYS A 71 18.50 -8.45 15.01
C LYS A 71 17.92 -7.12 15.54
N GLY A 72 16.61 -6.92 15.48
CA GLY A 72 15.96 -5.67 15.86
C GLY A 72 16.28 -4.50 14.93
N GLN A 73 16.65 -4.78 13.69
CA GLN A 73 17.04 -3.79 12.69
C GLN A 73 15.88 -3.39 11.78
N PRO A 74 15.86 -2.20 11.21
CA PRO A 74 14.92 -1.84 10.14
C PRO A 74 15.04 -2.78 8.95
N MET A 75 13.96 -2.90 8.17
CA MET A 75 13.97 -3.71 6.96
C MET A 75 14.99 -3.17 5.96
N PRO A 76 15.78 -4.06 5.32
CA PRO A 76 16.71 -3.67 4.27
C PRO A 76 16.02 -2.97 3.09
N ASP A 77 16.78 -2.17 2.35
CA ASP A 77 16.35 -1.69 1.03
C ASP A 77 16.02 -2.86 0.11
N GLY A 78 14.95 -2.73 -0.66
CA GLY A 78 14.45 -3.81 -1.50
C GLY A 78 13.60 -4.85 -0.79
N THR A 79 13.28 -4.68 0.50
CA THR A 79 12.37 -5.59 1.20
C THR A 79 10.99 -5.53 0.58
N VAL A 80 10.46 -6.71 0.25
CA VAL A 80 9.06 -6.91 -0.17
C VAL A 80 8.36 -7.79 0.85
N VAL A 81 7.20 -7.35 1.32
CA VAL A 81 6.29 -8.17 2.14
C VAL A 81 5.02 -8.42 1.34
N THR A 82 4.73 -9.68 1.10
CA THR A 82 3.53 -10.11 0.37
C THR A 82 2.56 -10.78 1.32
N LEU A 83 1.35 -10.24 1.41
CA LEU A 83 0.24 -10.84 2.13
C LEU A 83 -0.71 -11.47 1.12
N VAL A 84 -0.90 -12.78 1.19
CA VAL A 84 -1.89 -13.52 0.40
C VAL A 84 -3.15 -13.68 1.24
N GLN A 85 -4.28 -13.29 0.69
CA GLN A 85 -5.59 -13.38 1.34
C GLN A 85 -6.39 -14.52 0.70
N TYR A 86 -6.78 -15.48 1.51
CA TYR A 86 -7.63 -16.61 1.10
C TYR A 86 -9.00 -16.51 1.75
N LYS A 87 -10.02 -17.02 1.08
CA LYS A 87 -11.29 -17.34 1.74
C LYS A 87 -11.05 -18.47 2.74
N ALA A 88 -11.65 -18.37 3.91
CA ALA A 88 -11.77 -19.53 4.79
C ALA A 88 -12.89 -20.44 4.29
N LYS A 89 -12.71 -21.75 4.37
CA LYS A 89 -13.78 -22.73 4.19
C LYS A 89 -14.84 -22.50 5.29
N LEU A 90 -16.12 -22.42 4.91
CA LEU A 90 -17.21 -22.21 5.86
C LEU A 90 -17.97 -23.50 6.09
N GLY A 91 -18.30 -23.76 7.33
CA GLY A 91 -19.23 -24.81 7.73
C GLY A 91 -20.68 -24.45 7.44
N ALA A 92 -21.58 -25.37 7.74
CA ALA A 92 -23.02 -25.18 7.55
C ALA A 92 -23.60 -24.02 8.40
N ASP A 93 -22.96 -23.70 9.51
CA ASP A 93 -23.29 -22.58 10.41
C ASP A 93 -22.71 -21.23 9.92
N GLY A 94 -22.01 -21.21 8.77
CA GLY A 94 -21.40 -20.05 8.20
C GLY A 94 -20.11 -19.58 8.91
N ASN A 95 -19.60 -20.34 9.87
CA ASN A 95 -18.33 -20.07 10.54
C ASN A 95 -17.15 -20.74 9.81
N PRO A 96 -15.93 -20.18 9.91
CA PRO A 96 -14.74 -20.81 9.35
C PRO A 96 -14.46 -22.18 9.99
N GLU A 97 -14.32 -23.20 9.16
CA GLU A 97 -13.82 -24.52 9.58
C GLU A 97 -12.33 -24.44 9.93
N LYS A 98 -11.92 -25.30 10.85
CA LYS A 98 -10.52 -25.37 11.29
C LYS A 98 -9.93 -26.74 10.98
N ASP A 99 -8.64 -26.74 10.68
CA ASP A 99 -7.84 -27.96 10.55
C ASP A 99 -7.48 -28.57 11.93
N ALA A 100 -6.73 -29.65 11.92
CA ALA A 100 -6.28 -30.35 13.12
C ALA A 100 -5.37 -29.48 14.04
N ASN A 101 -4.79 -28.41 13.51
CA ASN A 101 -3.95 -27.46 14.24
C ASN A 101 -4.75 -26.24 14.75
N GLY A 102 -6.07 -26.24 14.56
CA GLY A 102 -6.96 -25.15 14.96
C GLY A 102 -6.91 -23.93 14.05
N ARG A 103 -6.30 -24.02 12.86
CA ARG A 103 -6.18 -22.94 11.87
C ARG A 103 -7.32 -23.00 10.87
N PHE A 104 -7.74 -21.86 10.34
CA PHE A 104 -8.74 -21.83 9.27
C PHE A 104 -8.28 -22.60 8.05
N ILE A 105 -9.17 -23.39 7.48
CA ILE A 105 -8.93 -24.10 6.22
C ILE A 105 -9.07 -23.10 5.09
N LYS A 106 -7.97 -22.83 4.37
CA LYS A 106 -7.97 -21.93 3.23
C LYS A 106 -8.57 -22.56 1.98
N THR A 107 -9.22 -21.73 1.17
CA THR A 107 -9.74 -22.12 -0.15
C THR A 107 -9.18 -21.17 -1.22
N ASP A 108 -10.02 -20.49 -1.99
CA ASP A 108 -9.61 -19.63 -3.09
C ASP A 108 -8.83 -18.39 -2.63
N ILE A 109 -7.88 -17.97 -3.44
CA ILE A 109 -7.22 -16.67 -3.26
C ILE A 109 -8.23 -15.57 -3.58
N LEU A 110 -8.35 -14.59 -2.68
CA LEU A 110 -9.16 -13.40 -2.85
C LEU A 110 -8.37 -12.25 -3.48
N ALA A 111 -7.19 -12.01 -2.95
CA ALA A 111 -6.38 -10.85 -3.28
C ALA A 111 -4.96 -10.99 -2.72
N TYR A 112 -4.09 -10.10 -3.15
CA TYR A 112 -2.79 -9.88 -2.54
C TYR A 112 -2.67 -8.41 -2.12
N THR A 113 -1.95 -8.17 -1.02
CA THR A 113 -1.45 -6.84 -0.70
C THR A 113 0.07 -6.93 -0.56
N VAL A 114 0.74 -5.98 -1.16
CA VAL A 114 2.19 -5.91 -1.19
C VAL A 114 2.63 -4.59 -0.60
N MET A 115 3.62 -4.62 0.26
CA MET A 115 4.38 -3.45 0.64
C MET A 115 5.84 -3.67 0.26
N GLU A 116 6.44 -2.65 -0.31
CA GLU A 116 7.81 -2.67 -0.79
C GLU A 116 8.56 -1.45 -0.27
N LYS A 117 9.79 -1.66 0.21
CA LYS A 117 10.67 -0.62 0.72
C LYS A 117 11.79 -0.35 -0.26
N ARG A 118 11.94 0.92 -0.65
CA ARG A 118 13.06 1.37 -1.49
C ARG A 118 13.60 2.69 -0.98
N LYS A 119 14.91 2.79 -0.94
CA LYS A 119 15.60 4.03 -0.57
C LYS A 119 15.10 5.22 -1.41
N GLY A 120 14.70 6.27 -0.73
CA GLY A 120 14.20 7.50 -1.35
C GLY A 120 12.72 7.50 -1.72
N TRP A 121 12.00 6.37 -1.53
CA TRP A 121 10.54 6.35 -1.72
C TRP A 121 9.81 7.09 -0.59
N GLY A 122 8.58 7.49 -0.85
CA GLY A 122 7.72 8.15 0.12
C GLY A 122 8.00 9.64 0.31
N THR A 123 9.03 10.21 -0.33
CA THR A 123 9.36 11.64 -0.18
C THR A 123 8.32 12.58 -0.77
N GLU A 124 7.47 12.08 -1.66
CA GLU A 124 6.35 12.79 -2.28
C GLU A 124 5.13 12.90 -1.35
N TYR A 125 5.08 12.13 -0.26
CA TYR A 125 3.96 12.16 0.68
C TYR A 125 4.22 13.13 1.84
N PRO A 126 3.18 13.83 2.31
CA PRO A 126 3.30 14.61 3.52
C PRO A 126 3.50 13.71 4.75
N ASP A 127 4.19 14.22 5.77
CA ASP A 127 4.62 13.46 6.95
C ASP A 127 3.47 12.77 7.70
N ASN A 128 2.26 13.31 7.63
CA ASN A 128 1.10 12.75 8.33
C ASN A 128 0.61 11.42 7.75
N ILE A 129 0.96 11.08 6.50
CA ILE A 129 0.63 9.79 5.87
C ILE A 129 1.85 8.96 5.52
N ARG A 130 3.03 9.58 5.41
CA ARG A 130 4.27 8.91 5.01
C ARG A 130 4.69 7.83 6.02
N ASN A 131 4.96 6.62 5.54
CA ASN A 131 5.44 5.47 6.32
C ASN A 131 6.92 5.16 5.99
N GLY A 132 7.82 6.10 6.29
CA GLY A 132 9.22 5.96 5.93
C GLY A 132 9.39 5.86 4.41
N GLU A 133 10.03 4.79 3.95
CA GLU A 133 10.33 4.53 2.53
C GLU A 133 9.46 3.39 1.95
N TRP A 134 8.33 3.09 2.60
CA TRP A 134 7.39 2.06 2.16
C TRP A 134 6.37 2.59 1.16
N GLU A 135 6.07 1.73 0.18
CA GLU A 135 4.96 1.86 -0.76
C GLU A 135 4.06 0.64 -0.69
N TYR A 136 2.82 0.81 -1.13
CA TYR A 136 1.78 -0.21 -1.02
C TYR A 136 1.09 -0.43 -2.34
N GLN A 137 0.73 -1.68 -2.63
CA GLN A 137 -0.13 -2.02 -3.76
C GLN A 137 -1.05 -3.18 -3.38
N ALA A 138 -2.26 -3.15 -3.91
CA ALA A 138 -3.21 -4.25 -3.84
C ALA A 138 -3.39 -4.88 -5.22
N PHE A 139 -3.43 -6.21 -5.25
CA PHE A 139 -3.62 -6.96 -6.48
C PHE A 139 -4.84 -7.89 -6.35
N THR A 140 -5.52 -8.11 -7.46
CA THR A 140 -6.59 -9.11 -7.57
C THR A 140 -6.01 -10.53 -7.46
N ALA A 141 -6.88 -11.54 -7.35
CA ALA A 141 -6.47 -12.95 -7.42
C ALA A 141 -5.73 -13.30 -8.72
N ALA A 142 -6.00 -12.57 -9.81
CA ALA A 142 -5.31 -12.71 -11.10
C ALA A 142 -3.99 -11.93 -11.17
N LYS A 143 -3.46 -11.45 -10.02
CA LYS A 143 -2.18 -10.71 -9.91
C LYS A 143 -2.14 -9.38 -10.67
N GLN A 144 -3.30 -8.84 -11.05
CA GLN A 144 -3.38 -7.52 -11.68
C GLN A 144 -3.60 -6.45 -10.61
N PRO A 145 -3.05 -5.23 -10.77
CA PRO A 145 -3.35 -4.13 -9.88
C PRO A 145 -4.86 -3.97 -9.68
N ASN A 146 -5.30 -3.83 -8.43
CA ASN A 146 -6.72 -3.66 -8.12
C ASN A 146 -7.11 -2.18 -8.27
N PRO A 147 -7.87 -1.79 -9.31
CA PRO A 147 -8.21 -0.39 -9.56
C PRO A 147 -9.14 0.21 -8.51
N ASN A 148 -9.80 -0.64 -7.72
CA ASN A 148 -10.73 -0.22 -6.66
C ASN A 148 -10.05 -0.12 -5.29
N ALA A 149 -8.74 -0.39 -5.19
CA ALA A 149 -8.04 -0.32 -3.93
C ALA A 149 -7.85 1.14 -3.48
N LYS A 150 -8.18 1.40 -2.22
CA LYS A 150 -7.91 2.69 -1.58
C LYS A 150 -6.54 2.62 -0.89
N LEU A 151 -5.47 2.85 -1.64
CA LEU A 151 -4.09 2.68 -1.15
C LEU A 151 -3.75 3.64 0.00
N THR A 152 -4.38 4.83 0.07
CA THR A 152 -4.25 5.73 1.22
C THR A 152 -4.61 5.06 2.54
N ALA A 153 -5.59 4.14 2.54
CA ALA A 153 -5.95 3.39 3.74
C ALA A 153 -4.83 2.47 4.24
N CYS A 154 -3.92 2.00 3.36
CA CYS A 154 -2.75 1.23 3.77
C CYS A 154 -1.80 2.12 4.58
N PHE A 155 -1.49 3.31 4.07
CA PHE A 155 -0.65 4.28 4.75
C PHE A 155 -1.23 4.69 6.11
N GLU A 156 -2.51 5.06 6.14
CA GLU A 156 -3.22 5.47 7.36
C GLU A 156 -3.24 4.37 8.42
N CYS A 157 -3.46 3.10 8.01
CA CYS A 157 -3.48 1.96 8.91
C CYS A 157 -2.10 1.65 9.49
N HIS A 158 -1.03 1.75 8.69
CA HIS A 158 0.34 1.45 9.11
C HIS A 158 1.01 2.62 9.85
N LYS A 159 0.56 3.87 9.62
CA LYS A 159 1.16 5.08 10.19
C LYS A 159 1.28 5.09 11.73
N PRO A 160 0.28 4.61 12.50
CA PRO A 160 0.39 4.60 13.97
C PRO A 160 1.38 3.60 14.53
N LEU A 161 1.92 2.69 13.70
CA LEU A 161 2.85 1.69 14.18
C LEU A 161 4.17 2.32 14.62
N PRO A 162 4.82 1.76 15.67
CA PRO A 162 6.12 2.26 16.12
C PRO A 162 7.16 2.23 15.01
N GLN A 163 7.96 3.28 14.90
CA GLN A 163 9.07 3.33 13.96
C GLN A 163 10.07 2.18 14.17
N ALA A 164 10.20 1.70 15.42
CA ALA A 164 11.01 0.52 15.75
C ALA A 164 10.51 -0.78 15.11
N SER A 165 9.24 -0.85 14.68
CA SER A 165 8.70 -1.97 13.90
C SER A 165 8.76 -1.75 12.40
N ASP A 166 9.37 -0.66 11.96
CA ASP A 166 9.48 -0.24 10.57
C ASP A 166 8.10 -0.25 9.85
N TYR A 167 7.07 0.23 10.55
CA TYR A 167 5.66 0.27 10.10
C TYR A 167 5.05 -1.11 9.74
N LEU A 168 5.59 -2.22 10.28
CA LEU A 168 5.11 -3.58 10.04
C LEU A 168 4.34 -4.13 11.25
N PHE A 169 3.05 -4.48 11.08
CA PHE A 169 2.26 -5.18 12.09
C PHE A 169 2.88 -6.51 12.50
N SER A 170 3.52 -7.17 11.56
CA SER A 170 4.07 -8.52 11.71
C SER A 170 5.57 -8.56 12.02
N TYR A 171 6.19 -7.41 12.33
CA TYR A 171 7.62 -7.32 12.64
C TYR A 171 8.03 -8.29 13.78
N GLY A 172 7.27 -8.32 14.87
CA GLY A 172 7.52 -9.24 15.98
C GLY A 172 7.47 -10.71 15.56
N LYS A 173 6.58 -11.07 14.62
CA LYS A 173 6.49 -12.45 14.11
C LYS A 173 7.71 -12.82 13.25
N MET A 174 8.24 -11.89 12.48
CA MET A 174 9.53 -12.11 11.79
C MET A 174 10.68 -12.30 12.79
N ALA A 175 10.65 -11.55 13.89
CA ALA A 175 11.65 -11.63 14.95
C ALA A 175 11.52 -12.88 15.84
N GLY A 176 10.49 -13.72 15.65
CA GLY A 176 10.23 -14.91 16.48
C GLY A 176 9.62 -14.61 17.84
N LYS A 177 8.86 -13.49 17.94
CA LYS A 177 8.19 -13.03 19.18
C LYS A 177 6.68 -13.21 19.11
#